data_1eacfaee35f44aed422f09bfbbb360cd
#
_entry.id   1eacfaee35f44aed422f09bfbbb360cd
#
_cell.length_a   1.000
_cell.length_b   1.000
_cell.length_c   1.000
_cell.angle_alpha   90.00
_cell.angle_beta   90.00
_cell.angle_gamma   90.00
#
_symmetry.space_group_name_H-M   'P 1'
#
loop_
_entity.id
_entity.type
_entity.pdbx_description
1 polymer ?
#
loop_
_entity_poly.entity_id
_entity_poly.type
_entity_poly.pdbx_seq_one_letter_code
_entity_poly.pdbx_strand_id
1 'polypeptide(L)'
;MARVGIKELLEAGVHFGHQTRRWNPKMRRFIFGERGGIHIIDLQQTERLLNQAQDFAAEVASRGGTVLFVGTKKQARDAVRDAASKGGMPYVNQRWLGGLLTNFQTINRRIRRLHQLTDWTEDGTLELLPTRERITAINEREKLEMNLGGVRDMQRPPDAVFIVDLKTEAIAVREAERLRIPIIGLVDTNVDPEGVAYPIPGNDDAIRSCKVIVDAIGDVVAERASVFRAEEEAARREREEQERREAEERAKREAEEAAAQEARQREADEKARAQAQALEQQEQQEAAAPEGSQVAGSQGAEPTPPTQEQTQQQENAAEQGVSQ
;
A
#
# COMPACT_ATOMS: atom_id res chain seq x y z
N MET A 1 17.85 13.80 13.88
CA MET A 1 18.29 14.09 12.50
C MET A 1 19.70 14.65 12.51
N ALA A 2 20.66 13.98 11.91
CA ALA A 2 22.00 14.51 11.72
C ALA A 2 21.98 15.49 10.54
N ARG A 3 22.27 16.76 10.81
CA ARG A 3 22.43 17.79 9.77
C ARG A 3 23.87 17.85 9.33
N VAL A 4 24.08 17.83 8.02
CA VAL A 4 25.40 17.91 7.42
C VAL A 4 25.88 19.36 7.48
N GLY A 5 27.02 19.61 8.13
CA GLY A 5 27.58 20.96 8.29
C GLY A 5 28.49 21.36 7.11
N ILE A 6 28.78 22.67 7.02
CA ILE A 6 29.62 23.23 5.95
C ILE A 6 31.00 22.54 5.88
N LYS A 7 31.59 22.16 7.02
CA LYS A 7 32.90 21.50 7.05
C LYS A 7 32.88 20.16 6.31
N GLU A 8 31.84 19.36 6.55
CA GLU A 8 31.65 18.06 5.92
C GLU A 8 31.39 18.20 4.40
N LEU A 9 30.55 19.18 4.02
CA LEU A 9 30.32 19.52 2.61
C LEU A 9 31.62 19.95 1.90
N LEU A 10 32.48 20.72 2.60
CA LEU A 10 33.76 21.17 2.06
C LEU A 10 34.73 20.01 1.86
N GLU A 11 34.87 19.12 2.86
CA GLU A 11 35.71 17.93 2.82
C GLU A 11 35.28 16.93 1.74
N ALA A 12 33.98 16.81 1.50
CA ALA A 12 33.43 16.00 0.41
C ALA A 12 33.60 16.63 -0.98
N GLY A 13 33.98 17.90 -1.08
CA GLY A 13 34.19 18.61 -2.33
C GLY A 13 32.90 19.04 -3.04
N VAL A 14 31.81 19.26 -2.28
CA VAL A 14 30.50 19.69 -2.79
C VAL A 14 30.57 21.08 -3.44
N HIS A 15 31.54 21.91 -3.02
CA HIS A 15 31.73 23.29 -3.49
C HIS A 15 32.30 23.41 -4.90
N PHE A 16 32.86 22.32 -5.48
CA PHE A 16 33.38 22.36 -6.84
C PHE A 16 32.22 22.26 -7.86
N GLY A 17 32.12 23.24 -8.72
CA GLY A 17 31.23 23.19 -9.87
C GLY A 17 31.97 22.82 -11.16
N HIS A 18 31.31 23.04 -12.28
CA HIS A 18 31.87 22.82 -13.61
C HIS A 18 32.75 24.02 -14.11
N GLN A 19 33.44 23.78 -15.20
CA GLN A 19 34.18 24.81 -15.89
C GLN A 19 33.28 25.97 -16.29
N THR A 20 33.80 27.23 -16.20
CA THR A 20 33.06 28.45 -16.46
C THR A 20 32.40 28.51 -17.84
N ARG A 21 33.00 27.89 -18.87
CA ARG A 21 32.41 27.80 -20.22
C ARG A 21 31.16 26.91 -20.33
N ARG A 22 30.89 26.07 -19.33
CA ARG A 22 29.78 25.12 -19.36
C ARG A 22 28.62 25.51 -18.44
N TRP A 23 28.72 26.63 -17.76
CA TRP A 23 27.77 27.01 -16.75
C TRP A 23 26.42 27.47 -17.33
N ASN A 24 25.38 27.39 -16.51
CA ASN A 24 24.07 27.96 -16.80
C ASN A 24 23.95 29.33 -16.09
N PRO A 25 23.62 30.44 -16.78
CA PRO A 25 23.48 31.77 -16.17
C PRO A 25 22.47 31.81 -15.00
N LYS A 26 21.44 30.96 -15.01
CA LYS A 26 20.46 30.88 -13.93
C LYS A 26 21.06 30.38 -12.62
N MET A 27 22.20 29.69 -12.67
CA MET A 27 22.95 29.26 -11.50
C MET A 27 23.76 30.35 -10.81
N ARG A 28 23.84 31.57 -11.39
CA ARG A 28 24.61 32.71 -10.84
C ARG A 28 24.35 32.92 -9.34
N ARG A 29 23.12 32.79 -8.91
CA ARG A 29 22.71 33.00 -7.51
C ARG A 29 23.32 32.02 -6.51
N PHE A 30 23.79 30.86 -6.97
CA PHE A 30 24.38 29.80 -6.15
C PHE A 30 25.90 29.73 -6.24
N ILE A 31 26.51 30.60 -7.08
CA ILE A 31 27.95 30.63 -7.30
C ILE A 31 28.59 31.66 -6.36
N PHE A 32 29.53 31.22 -5.53
CA PHE A 32 30.34 32.09 -4.67
C PHE A 32 31.40 32.85 -5.45
N GLY A 33 32.06 32.18 -6.41
CA GLY A 33 33.12 32.77 -7.21
C GLY A 33 33.72 31.83 -8.24
N GLU A 34 34.90 32.16 -8.72
CA GLU A 34 35.64 31.35 -9.69
C GLU A 34 37.07 31.18 -9.23
N ARG A 35 37.61 29.98 -9.43
CA ARG A 35 39.03 29.69 -9.16
C ARG A 35 39.56 28.72 -10.22
N GLY A 36 40.59 29.12 -10.94
CA GLY A 36 41.25 28.26 -11.96
C GLY A 36 40.34 27.84 -13.11
N GLY A 37 39.39 28.69 -13.53
CA GLY A 37 38.44 28.40 -14.60
C GLY A 37 37.27 27.42 -14.18
N ILE A 38 37.11 27.23 -12.88
CA ILE A 38 36.04 26.41 -12.30
C ILE A 38 35.18 27.26 -11.36
N HIS A 39 33.86 27.15 -11.46
CA HIS A 39 32.96 27.84 -10.54
C HIS A 39 33.01 27.16 -9.15
N ILE A 40 32.97 27.98 -8.12
CA ILE A 40 32.87 27.57 -6.73
C ILE A 40 31.44 27.83 -6.24
N ILE A 41 30.77 26.82 -5.75
CA ILE A 41 29.41 26.87 -5.23
C ILE A 41 29.43 27.39 -3.79
N ASP A 42 28.44 28.21 -3.43
CA ASP A 42 28.24 28.75 -2.09
C ASP A 42 27.68 27.68 -1.14
N LEU A 43 28.55 27.17 -0.27
CA LEU A 43 28.19 26.12 0.69
C LEU A 43 27.21 26.59 1.78
N GLN A 44 27.12 27.88 2.09
CA GLN A 44 26.13 28.38 3.04
C GLN A 44 24.72 28.26 2.48
N GLN A 45 24.56 28.52 1.18
CA GLN A 45 23.31 28.28 0.50
C GLN A 45 23.00 26.80 0.34
N THR A 46 24.03 25.98 0.03
CA THR A 46 23.88 24.51 -0.05
C THR A 46 23.36 23.94 1.25
N GLU A 47 23.99 24.27 2.39
CA GLU A 47 23.56 23.79 3.72
C GLU A 47 22.11 24.17 4.01
N ARG A 48 21.76 25.45 3.79
CA ARG A 48 20.38 25.91 4.02
C ARG A 48 19.35 25.18 3.17
N LEU A 49 19.62 25.03 1.86
CA LEU A 49 18.71 24.39 0.93
C LEU A 49 18.66 22.87 1.12
N LEU A 50 19.77 22.25 1.51
CA LEU A 50 19.81 20.84 1.91
C LEU A 50 18.91 20.60 3.14
N ASN A 51 18.99 21.46 4.15
CA ASN A 51 18.11 21.36 5.33
C ASN A 51 16.63 21.47 4.94
N GLN A 52 16.27 22.39 4.04
CA GLN A 52 14.89 22.51 3.54
C GLN A 52 14.44 21.26 2.77
N ALA A 53 15.33 20.68 1.97
CA ALA A 53 15.07 19.45 1.24
C ALA A 53 14.90 18.23 2.19
N GLN A 54 15.71 18.17 3.25
CA GLN A 54 15.59 17.17 4.33
C GLN A 54 14.25 17.29 5.06
N ASP A 55 13.86 18.51 5.43
CA ASP A 55 12.58 18.75 6.14
C ASP A 55 11.40 18.31 5.27
N PHE A 56 11.41 18.63 3.97
CA PHE A 56 10.38 18.18 3.03
C PHE A 56 10.39 16.64 2.84
N ALA A 57 11.56 16.04 2.65
CA ALA A 57 11.68 14.57 2.50
C ALA A 57 11.19 13.85 3.77
N ALA A 58 11.50 14.41 4.95
CA ALA A 58 11.01 13.92 6.25
C ALA A 58 9.48 13.99 6.33
N GLU A 59 8.88 15.10 5.90
CA GLU A 59 7.43 15.28 5.89
C GLU A 59 6.75 14.24 4.98
N VAL A 60 7.28 14.01 3.77
CA VAL A 60 6.75 12.98 2.87
C VAL A 60 6.83 11.60 3.51
N ALA A 61 7.99 11.23 4.06
CA ALA A 61 8.19 9.91 4.68
C ALA A 61 7.34 9.69 5.94
N SER A 62 7.13 10.74 6.75
CA SER A 62 6.31 10.67 7.98
C SER A 62 4.82 10.43 7.73
N ARG A 63 4.35 10.70 6.51
CA ARG A 63 2.97 10.42 6.06
C ARG A 63 2.83 9.07 5.33
N GLY A 64 3.87 8.24 5.34
CA GLY A 64 3.91 7.00 4.55
C GLY A 64 4.05 7.24 3.04
N GLY A 65 4.46 8.45 2.65
CA GLY A 65 4.72 8.81 1.26
C GLY A 65 5.99 8.15 0.73
N THR A 66 6.04 7.99 -0.59
CA THR A 66 7.13 7.35 -1.30
C THR A 66 8.04 8.38 -1.96
N VAL A 67 9.33 8.31 -1.67
CA VAL A 67 10.39 9.12 -2.32
C VAL A 67 11.15 8.22 -3.29
N LEU A 68 11.10 8.52 -4.58
CA LEU A 68 11.87 7.80 -5.60
C LEU A 68 13.27 8.40 -5.75
N PHE A 69 14.30 7.61 -5.49
CA PHE A 69 15.70 8.01 -5.64
C PHE A 69 16.19 7.72 -7.07
N VAL A 70 16.72 8.73 -7.75
CA VAL A 70 17.18 8.62 -9.14
C VAL A 70 18.62 9.10 -9.27
N GLY A 71 19.46 8.24 -9.84
CA GLY A 71 20.86 8.60 -10.12
C GLY A 71 21.56 7.51 -10.92
N THR A 72 21.57 7.69 -12.26
CA THR A 72 22.18 6.72 -13.18
C THR A 72 23.66 6.96 -13.42
N LYS A 73 24.19 8.11 -12.97
CA LYS A 73 25.60 8.46 -13.04
C LYS A 73 26.44 7.49 -12.21
N LYS A 74 27.53 6.98 -12.75
CA LYS A 74 28.38 5.97 -12.07
C LYS A 74 28.78 6.38 -10.65
N GLN A 75 29.01 7.68 -10.43
CA GLN A 75 29.41 8.23 -9.14
C GLN A 75 28.30 8.20 -8.07
N ALA A 76 27.03 8.16 -8.49
CA ALA A 76 25.86 8.21 -7.61
C ALA A 76 25.16 6.85 -7.42
N ARG A 77 25.38 5.88 -8.33
CA ARG A 77 24.62 4.62 -8.39
C ARG A 77 24.55 3.85 -7.09
N ASP A 78 25.72 3.66 -6.45
CA ASP A 78 25.78 2.87 -5.23
C ASP A 78 25.20 3.63 -4.04
N ALA A 79 25.50 4.93 -3.92
CA ALA A 79 24.93 5.79 -2.88
C ALA A 79 23.40 5.84 -2.96
N VAL A 80 22.84 6.01 -4.17
CA VAL A 80 21.39 6.01 -4.42
C VAL A 80 20.73 4.70 -4.03
N ARG A 81 21.31 3.55 -4.43
CA ARG A 81 20.81 2.24 -4.05
C ARG A 81 20.83 2.05 -2.54
N ASP A 82 21.96 2.34 -1.91
CA ASP A 82 22.19 2.07 -0.48
C ASP A 82 21.28 2.97 0.39
N ALA A 83 21.16 4.25 0.05
CA ALA A 83 20.29 5.19 0.76
C ALA A 83 18.80 4.83 0.62
N ALA A 84 18.35 4.52 -0.60
CA ALA A 84 16.96 4.10 -0.84
C ALA A 84 16.62 2.79 -0.11
N SER A 85 17.53 1.80 -0.17
CA SER A 85 17.34 0.50 0.49
C SER A 85 17.22 0.62 2.00
N LYS A 86 17.99 1.50 2.66
CA LYS A 86 17.87 1.78 4.09
C LYS A 86 16.45 2.24 4.47
N GLY A 87 15.83 3.07 3.65
CA GLY A 87 14.49 3.61 3.87
C GLY A 87 13.36 2.70 3.38
N GLY A 88 13.67 1.62 2.63
CA GLY A 88 12.66 0.84 1.91
C GLY A 88 11.99 1.64 0.81
N MET A 89 12.71 2.58 0.19
CA MET A 89 12.23 3.44 -0.87
C MET A 89 12.63 2.92 -2.25
N PRO A 90 11.85 3.18 -3.30
CA PRO A 90 12.21 2.80 -4.65
C PRO A 90 13.38 3.63 -5.18
N TYR A 91 14.14 3.04 -6.10
CA TYR A 91 15.27 3.72 -6.75
C TYR A 91 15.46 3.31 -8.20
N VAL A 92 16.09 4.21 -8.97
CA VAL A 92 16.56 3.96 -10.34
C VAL A 92 18.02 4.38 -10.43
N ASN A 93 18.92 3.39 -10.53
CA ASN A 93 20.37 3.63 -10.55
C ASN A 93 21.08 3.15 -11.81
N GLN A 94 20.39 2.53 -12.79
CA GLN A 94 21.01 2.06 -14.02
C GLN A 94 20.60 2.93 -15.21
N ARG A 95 19.35 2.89 -15.60
CA ARG A 95 18.82 3.66 -16.72
C ARG A 95 17.39 4.07 -16.45
N TRP A 96 17.09 5.34 -16.64
CA TRP A 96 15.72 5.80 -16.64
C TRP A 96 14.98 5.26 -17.87
N LEU A 97 13.89 4.56 -17.66
CA LEU A 97 13.02 4.10 -18.73
C LEU A 97 11.97 5.18 -19.01
N GLY A 98 11.94 5.70 -20.24
CA GLY A 98 10.94 6.70 -20.61
C GLY A 98 9.53 6.20 -20.39
N GLY A 99 8.70 7.02 -19.74
CA GLY A 99 7.34 6.66 -19.34
C GLY A 99 7.24 6.00 -17.97
N LEU A 100 8.33 5.94 -17.19
CA LEU A 100 8.32 5.31 -15.87
C LEU A 100 7.29 5.95 -14.94
N LEU A 101 7.13 7.25 -15.00
CA LEU A 101 6.10 7.97 -14.24
C LEU A 101 4.84 8.22 -15.09
N THR A 102 5.01 8.75 -16.30
CA THR A 102 3.89 9.19 -17.15
C THR A 102 3.09 8.06 -17.78
N ASN A 103 3.69 6.86 -17.94
CA ASN A 103 3.04 5.65 -18.43
C ASN A 103 3.20 4.49 -17.46
N PHE A 104 2.96 4.77 -16.19
CA PHE A 104 3.16 3.82 -15.09
C PHE A 104 2.40 2.50 -15.29
N GLN A 105 1.21 2.54 -15.89
CA GLN A 105 0.44 1.33 -16.17
C GLN A 105 1.19 0.32 -17.05
N THR A 106 1.90 0.81 -18.07
CA THR A 106 2.72 -0.05 -18.95
C THR A 106 3.96 -0.56 -18.21
N ILE A 107 4.60 0.29 -17.40
CA ILE A 107 5.74 -0.12 -16.57
C ILE A 107 5.30 -1.18 -15.55
N ASN A 108 4.16 -1.03 -14.91
CA ASN A 108 3.62 -2.01 -13.96
C ASN A 108 3.39 -3.39 -14.60
N ARG A 109 3.00 -3.46 -15.88
CA ARG A 109 2.94 -4.75 -16.60
C ARG A 109 4.32 -5.40 -16.71
N ARG A 110 5.39 -4.60 -16.91
CA ARG A 110 6.77 -5.11 -16.96
C ARG A 110 7.26 -5.53 -15.57
N ILE A 111 6.88 -4.80 -14.52
CA ILE A 111 7.17 -5.18 -13.13
C ILE A 111 6.48 -6.52 -12.80
N ARG A 112 5.20 -6.69 -13.15
CA ARG A 112 4.52 -7.98 -12.96
C ARG A 112 5.20 -9.12 -13.72
N ARG A 113 5.71 -8.84 -14.93
CA ARG A 113 6.48 -9.83 -15.68
C ARG A 113 7.79 -10.20 -14.98
N LEU A 114 8.45 -9.23 -14.35
CA LEU A 114 9.64 -9.48 -13.53
C LEU A 114 9.30 -10.41 -12.34
N HIS A 115 8.22 -10.12 -11.60
CA HIS A 115 7.77 -11.01 -10.51
C HIS A 115 7.49 -12.42 -11.03
N GLN A 116 6.71 -12.56 -12.10
CA GLN A 116 6.41 -13.85 -12.70
C GLN A 116 7.68 -14.65 -13.05
N LEU A 117 8.68 -14.00 -13.64
CA LEU A 117 9.94 -14.67 -14.00
C LEU A 117 10.79 -15.03 -12.77
N THR A 118 10.67 -14.25 -11.71
CA THR A 118 11.33 -14.54 -10.43
C THR A 118 10.68 -15.74 -9.76
N ASP A 119 9.34 -15.76 -9.68
CA ASP A 119 8.57 -16.90 -9.15
C ASP A 119 8.89 -18.19 -9.92
N TRP A 120 8.93 -18.13 -11.26
CA TRP A 120 9.30 -19.29 -12.08
C TRP A 120 10.73 -19.79 -11.83
N THR A 121 11.63 -18.90 -11.37
CA THR A 121 13.00 -19.30 -10.99
C THR A 121 12.99 -20.00 -9.64
N GLU A 122 12.21 -19.52 -8.68
CA GLU A 122 12.12 -20.05 -7.32
C GLU A 122 11.37 -21.37 -7.27
N ASP A 123 10.28 -21.50 -8.04
CA ASP A 123 9.43 -22.70 -8.12
C ASP A 123 10.02 -23.81 -9.02
N GLY A 124 11.17 -23.56 -9.69
CA GLY A 124 11.76 -24.51 -10.64
C GLY A 124 11.03 -24.63 -11.96
N THR A 125 9.98 -23.85 -12.21
CA THR A 125 9.19 -23.88 -13.46
C THR A 125 10.05 -23.60 -14.69
N LEU A 126 11.10 -22.75 -14.55
CA LEU A 126 12.05 -22.48 -15.63
C LEU A 126 12.81 -23.72 -16.11
N GLU A 127 13.03 -24.71 -15.25
CA GLU A 127 13.74 -25.93 -15.59
C GLU A 127 12.90 -26.87 -16.47
N LEU A 128 11.57 -26.75 -16.40
CA LEU A 128 10.61 -27.53 -17.20
C LEU A 128 10.47 -27.00 -18.64
N LEU A 129 10.96 -25.77 -18.92
CA LEU A 129 10.88 -25.17 -20.23
C LEU A 129 11.94 -25.72 -21.17
N PRO A 130 11.67 -25.76 -22.50
CA PRO A 130 12.68 -26.06 -23.50
C PRO A 130 13.90 -25.13 -23.35
N THR A 131 15.10 -25.63 -23.58
CA THR A 131 16.38 -24.91 -23.33
C THR A 131 16.42 -23.51 -23.93
N ARG A 132 15.89 -23.32 -25.16
CA ARG A 132 15.84 -22.02 -25.84
C ARG A 132 14.94 -21.02 -25.11
N GLU A 133 13.77 -21.45 -24.67
CA GLU A 133 12.81 -20.60 -23.96
C GLU A 133 13.33 -20.24 -22.56
N ARG A 134 13.93 -21.21 -21.88
CA ARG A 134 14.58 -21.00 -20.57
C ARG A 134 15.66 -19.92 -20.66
N ILE A 135 16.58 -20.00 -21.61
CA ILE A 135 17.63 -18.99 -21.79
C ILE A 135 17.04 -17.62 -22.09
N THR A 136 16.00 -17.56 -22.94
CA THR A 136 15.31 -16.30 -23.24
C THR A 136 14.68 -15.69 -22.00
N ALA A 137 13.99 -16.49 -21.18
CA ALA A 137 13.35 -16.06 -19.95
C ALA A 137 14.37 -15.57 -18.91
N ILE A 138 15.48 -16.26 -18.74
CA ILE A 138 16.58 -15.84 -17.86
C ILE A 138 17.14 -14.48 -18.29
N ASN A 139 17.45 -14.33 -19.57
CA ASN A 139 17.98 -13.06 -20.11
C ASN A 139 16.97 -11.92 -20.00
N GLU A 140 15.67 -12.21 -20.17
CA GLU A 140 14.60 -11.23 -19.96
C GLU A 140 14.53 -10.80 -18.48
N ARG A 141 14.55 -11.76 -17.55
CA ARG A 141 14.56 -11.48 -16.10
C ARG A 141 15.73 -10.61 -15.71
N GLU A 142 16.95 -10.96 -16.13
CA GLU A 142 18.15 -10.19 -15.81
C GLU A 142 18.08 -8.74 -16.30
N LYS A 143 17.56 -8.52 -17.51
CA LYS A 143 17.36 -7.17 -18.07
C LYS A 143 16.30 -6.38 -17.31
N LEU A 144 15.21 -7.03 -16.91
CA LEU A 144 14.15 -6.40 -16.12
C LEU A 144 14.64 -6.09 -14.71
N GLU A 145 15.34 -7.01 -14.05
CA GLU A 145 15.91 -6.82 -12.72
C GLU A 145 16.91 -5.66 -12.71
N MET A 146 17.80 -5.60 -13.69
CA MET A 146 18.79 -4.52 -13.81
C MET A 146 18.14 -3.13 -13.93
N ASN A 147 17.02 -3.02 -14.66
CA ASN A 147 16.40 -1.72 -14.95
C ASN A 147 15.22 -1.37 -14.03
N LEU A 148 14.50 -2.35 -13.52
CA LEU A 148 13.27 -2.18 -12.74
C LEU A 148 13.36 -2.78 -11.32
N GLY A 149 14.44 -3.50 -10.99
CA GLY A 149 14.58 -4.13 -9.67
C GLY A 149 14.44 -3.16 -8.51
N GLY A 150 14.95 -1.94 -8.63
CA GLY A 150 14.79 -0.91 -7.60
C GLY A 150 13.39 -0.30 -7.48
N VAL A 151 12.49 -0.55 -8.45
CA VAL A 151 11.11 -0.05 -8.44
C VAL A 151 10.08 -1.19 -8.46
N ARG A 152 10.53 -2.42 -8.24
CA ARG A 152 9.66 -3.62 -8.32
C ARG A 152 8.47 -3.59 -7.36
N ASP A 153 8.65 -3.00 -6.18
CA ASP A 153 7.60 -2.94 -5.15
C ASP A 153 6.71 -1.70 -5.26
N MET A 154 6.96 -0.84 -6.26
CA MET A 154 6.22 0.39 -6.47
C MET A 154 4.85 0.11 -7.14
N GLN A 155 3.76 0.42 -6.43
CA GLN A 155 2.40 0.18 -6.92
C GLN A 155 1.73 1.43 -7.51
N ARG A 156 2.22 2.61 -7.17
CA ARG A 156 1.71 3.92 -7.61
C ARG A 156 2.88 4.87 -7.90
N PRO A 157 2.67 5.95 -8.65
CA PRO A 157 3.67 7.00 -8.80
C PRO A 157 4.11 7.54 -7.44
N PRO A 158 5.39 7.94 -7.28
CA PRO A 158 5.92 8.43 -6.01
C PRO A 158 5.36 9.80 -5.66
N ASP A 159 5.38 10.15 -4.37
CA ASP A 159 4.94 11.44 -3.85
C ASP A 159 6.02 12.53 -3.99
N ALA A 160 7.29 12.13 -4.10
CA ALA A 160 8.42 13.01 -4.40
C ALA A 160 9.51 12.24 -5.17
N VAL A 161 10.33 12.96 -5.91
CA VAL A 161 11.48 12.37 -6.62
C VAL A 161 12.75 13.09 -6.18
N PHE A 162 13.78 12.35 -5.76
CA PHE A 162 15.12 12.86 -5.51
C PHE A 162 16.02 12.50 -6.68
N ILE A 163 16.59 13.49 -7.37
CA ILE A 163 17.38 13.31 -8.60
C ILE A 163 18.80 13.81 -8.40
N VAL A 164 19.75 12.95 -8.73
CA VAL A 164 21.17 13.30 -8.83
C VAL A 164 21.54 13.48 -10.30
N ASP A 165 22.12 14.64 -10.63
CA ASP A 165 22.44 15.03 -12.02
C ASP A 165 21.20 15.19 -12.92
N LEU A 166 20.53 16.33 -12.77
CA LEU A 166 19.32 16.68 -13.53
C LEU A 166 19.56 16.75 -15.05
N LYS A 167 20.81 16.97 -15.47
CA LYS A 167 21.14 17.06 -16.90
C LYS A 167 21.10 15.69 -17.56
N THR A 168 21.68 14.69 -16.89
CA THR A 168 21.62 13.30 -17.36
C THR A 168 20.20 12.75 -17.28
N GLU A 169 19.49 13.10 -16.22
CA GLU A 169 18.13 12.62 -15.95
C GLU A 169 17.02 13.56 -16.48
N ALA A 170 17.30 14.31 -17.54
CA ALA A 170 16.35 15.28 -18.10
C ALA A 170 14.99 14.69 -18.51
N ILE A 171 14.91 13.38 -18.77
CA ILE A 171 13.64 12.69 -19.06
C ILE A 171 12.85 12.53 -17.77
N ALA A 172 13.50 12.10 -16.68
CA ALA A 172 12.89 11.95 -15.36
C ALA A 172 12.33 13.29 -14.86
N VAL A 173 13.11 14.36 -14.99
CA VAL A 173 12.67 15.73 -14.62
C VAL A 173 11.41 16.12 -15.36
N ARG A 174 11.37 15.99 -16.68
CA ARG A 174 10.19 16.33 -17.50
C ARG A 174 8.96 15.49 -17.19
N GLU A 175 9.15 14.21 -16.84
CA GLU A 175 8.04 13.34 -16.44
C GLU A 175 7.50 13.73 -15.06
N ALA A 176 8.36 14.04 -14.10
CA ALA A 176 7.97 14.49 -12.77
C ALA A 176 7.24 15.84 -12.83
N GLU A 177 7.76 16.81 -13.60
CA GLU A 177 7.11 18.10 -13.83
C GLU A 177 5.73 17.95 -14.46
N ARG A 178 5.59 17.08 -15.48
CA ARG A 178 4.31 16.83 -16.14
C ARG A 178 3.25 16.30 -15.19
N LEU A 179 3.64 15.50 -14.22
CA LEU A 179 2.77 14.93 -13.19
C LEU A 179 2.68 15.80 -11.94
N ARG A 180 3.37 16.95 -11.92
CA ARG A 180 3.45 17.86 -10.76
C ARG A 180 3.98 17.18 -9.50
N ILE A 181 4.86 16.21 -9.67
CA ILE A 181 5.55 15.57 -8.56
C ILE A 181 6.71 16.48 -8.14
N PRO A 182 6.82 16.88 -6.88
CA PRO A 182 7.90 17.73 -6.40
C PRO A 182 9.25 17.04 -6.55
N ILE A 183 10.22 17.79 -7.08
CA ILE A 183 11.58 17.34 -7.33
C ILE A 183 12.52 17.92 -6.28
N ILE A 184 13.24 17.07 -5.59
CA ILE A 184 14.45 17.40 -4.84
C ILE A 184 15.62 17.11 -5.80
N GLY A 185 16.48 18.08 -6.07
CA GLY A 185 17.54 17.89 -7.07
C GLY A 185 18.91 18.34 -6.60
N LEU A 186 19.92 17.50 -6.79
CA LEU A 186 21.32 17.94 -6.73
C LEU A 186 21.63 18.69 -8.03
N VAL A 187 21.90 19.98 -7.91
CA VAL A 187 22.02 20.91 -9.02
C VAL A 187 23.44 21.43 -9.11
N ASP A 188 24.18 21.04 -10.16
CA ASP A 188 25.50 21.59 -10.44
C ASP A 188 25.39 22.87 -11.29
N THR A 189 26.49 23.58 -11.48
CA THR A 189 26.56 24.88 -12.17
C THR A 189 26.20 24.85 -13.66
N ASN A 190 26.10 23.65 -14.28
CA ASN A 190 25.78 23.45 -15.70
C ASN A 190 24.31 23.11 -15.99
N VAL A 191 23.43 23.20 -14.98
CA VAL A 191 22.03 22.75 -15.02
C VAL A 191 21.09 23.95 -14.88
N ASP A 192 19.86 23.80 -15.38
CA ASP A 192 18.78 24.73 -15.11
C ASP A 192 18.08 24.36 -13.79
N PRO A 193 18.09 25.26 -12.77
CA PRO A 193 17.42 24.98 -11.50
C PRO A 193 15.90 25.24 -11.55
N GLU A 194 15.36 25.77 -12.66
CA GLU A 194 13.92 25.98 -12.81
C GLU A 194 13.20 24.63 -12.91
N GLY A 195 12.01 24.54 -12.32
CA GLY A 195 11.24 23.29 -12.25
C GLY A 195 11.62 22.39 -11.07
N VAL A 196 12.72 22.65 -10.36
CA VAL A 196 13.13 21.92 -9.17
C VAL A 196 12.55 22.61 -7.92
N ALA A 197 11.69 21.90 -7.19
CA ALA A 197 11.04 22.46 -6.01
C ALA A 197 12.05 22.69 -4.87
N TYR A 198 12.99 21.78 -4.69
CA TYR A 198 14.01 21.81 -3.66
C TYR A 198 15.40 21.61 -4.27
N PRO A 199 16.00 22.69 -4.85
CA PRO A 199 17.32 22.60 -5.43
C PRO A 199 18.40 22.59 -4.35
N ILE A 200 19.33 21.64 -4.44
CA ILE A 200 20.51 21.53 -3.58
C ILE A 200 21.72 21.83 -4.46
N PRO A 201 22.30 23.02 -4.40
CA PRO A 201 23.49 23.36 -5.19
C PRO A 201 24.67 22.52 -4.74
N GLY A 202 25.34 21.82 -5.65
CA GLY A 202 26.46 20.98 -5.31
C GLY A 202 27.04 20.21 -6.48
N ASN A 203 28.22 19.64 -6.26
CA ASN A 203 28.96 18.86 -7.23
C ASN A 203 28.34 17.47 -7.44
N ASP A 204 27.97 17.17 -8.67
CA ASP A 204 27.41 15.88 -9.08
C ASP A 204 28.44 14.93 -9.73
N ASP A 205 29.71 15.35 -9.88
CA ASP A 205 30.79 14.57 -10.49
C ASP A 205 31.61 13.77 -9.48
N ALA A 206 31.73 14.25 -8.25
CA ALA A 206 32.57 13.62 -7.23
C ALA A 206 31.75 12.58 -6.43
N ILE A 207 32.27 11.35 -6.33
CA ILE A 207 31.62 10.24 -5.58
C ILE A 207 31.32 10.64 -4.14
N ARG A 208 32.28 11.31 -3.46
CA ARG A 208 32.10 11.75 -2.06
C ARG A 208 31.03 12.80 -1.92
N SER A 209 30.96 13.76 -2.87
CA SER A 209 29.94 14.80 -2.88
C SER A 209 28.54 14.22 -3.07
N CYS A 210 28.36 13.37 -4.10
CA CYS A 210 27.10 12.67 -4.32
C CYS A 210 26.68 11.88 -3.08
N LYS A 211 27.64 11.11 -2.49
CA LYS A 211 27.36 10.25 -1.33
C LYS A 211 26.87 11.06 -0.13
N VAL A 212 27.54 12.15 0.24
CA VAL A 212 27.16 12.97 1.41
C VAL A 212 25.74 13.55 1.24
N ILE A 213 25.40 14.05 0.07
CA ILE A 213 24.06 14.63 -0.19
C ILE A 213 22.99 13.53 -0.25
N VAL A 214 23.28 12.41 -0.91
CA VAL A 214 22.35 11.28 -1.02
C VAL A 214 22.09 10.65 0.35
N ASP A 215 23.14 10.42 1.15
CA ASP A 215 23.04 9.89 2.51
C ASP A 215 22.26 10.87 3.40
N ALA A 216 22.52 12.17 3.31
CA ALA A 216 21.81 13.19 4.09
C ALA A 216 20.28 13.15 3.88
N ILE A 217 19.82 12.98 2.64
CA ILE A 217 18.40 12.82 2.34
C ILE A 217 17.90 11.42 2.72
N GLY A 218 18.67 10.37 2.38
CA GLY A 218 18.31 8.99 2.64
C GLY A 218 18.16 8.64 4.11
N ASP A 219 19.04 9.13 4.97
CA ASP A 219 19.00 8.87 6.41
C ASP A 219 17.78 9.49 7.07
N VAL A 220 17.40 10.70 6.66
CA VAL A 220 16.17 11.35 7.16
C VAL A 220 14.92 10.62 6.70
N VAL A 221 14.87 10.20 5.44
CA VAL A 221 13.77 9.41 4.89
C VAL A 221 13.68 8.06 5.61
N ALA A 222 14.80 7.38 5.81
CA ALA A 222 14.84 6.08 6.49
C ALA A 222 14.38 6.17 7.95
N GLU A 223 14.82 7.18 8.70
CA GLU A 223 14.39 7.43 10.08
C GLU A 223 12.88 7.63 10.16
N ARG A 224 12.32 8.51 9.31
CA ARG A 224 10.88 8.81 9.33
C ARG A 224 10.02 7.67 8.82
N ALA A 225 10.43 7.00 7.77
CA ALA A 225 9.74 5.83 7.26
C ALA A 225 9.73 4.66 8.26
N SER A 226 10.79 4.51 9.07
CA SER A 226 10.82 3.47 10.11
C SER A 226 9.83 3.77 11.25
N VAL A 227 9.73 5.04 11.68
CA VAL A 227 8.75 5.48 12.69
C VAL A 227 7.34 5.24 12.17
N PHE A 228 7.03 5.72 10.96
CA PHE A 228 5.70 5.53 10.36
C PHE A 228 5.31 4.05 10.28
N ARG A 229 6.22 3.19 9.81
CA ARG A 229 5.94 1.73 9.74
C ARG A 229 5.68 1.11 11.11
N ALA A 230 6.43 1.53 12.14
CA ALA A 230 6.20 1.04 13.49
C ALA A 230 4.83 1.47 14.05
N GLU A 231 4.42 2.71 13.79
CA GLU A 231 3.10 3.24 14.17
C GLU A 231 1.98 2.52 13.43
N GLU A 232 2.14 2.28 12.12
CA GLU A 232 1.16 1.56 11.31
C GLU A 232 1.01 0.09 11.76
N GLU A 233 2.13 -0.59 12.05
CA GLU A 233 2.09 -1.94 12.61
C GLU A 233 1.41 -2.01 13.98
N ALA A 234 1.67 -1.04 14.85
CA ALA A 234 1.01 -0.95 16.15
C ALA A 234 -0.51 -0.77 15.99
N ALA A 235 -0.92 0.19 15.16
CA ALA A 235 -2.32 0.44 14.87
C ALA A 235 -3.03 -0.77 14.21
N ARG A 236 -2.32 -1.52 13.34
CA ARG A 236 -2.86 -2.75 12.75
C ARG A 236 -3.08 -3.83 13.81
N ARG A 237 -2.11 -4.04 14.70
CA ARG A 237 -2.23 -5.02 15.79
C ARG A 237 -3.38 -4.69 16.74
N GLU A 238 -3.56 -3.41 17.07
CA GLU A 238 -4.67 -2.96 17.89
C GLU A 238 -6.03 -3.24 17.23
N ARG A 239 -6.16 -2.98 15.92
CA ARG A 239 -7.39 -3.29 15.16
C ARG A 239 -7.67 -4.80 15.11
N GLU A 240 -6.66 -5.61 14.80
CA GLU A 240 -6.78 -7.07 14.78
C GLU A 240 -7.18 -7.63 16.15
N GLU A 241 -6.64 -7.08 17.24
CA GLU A 241 -7.01 -7.47 18.60
C GLU A 241 -8.45 -7.06 18.95
N GLN A 242 -8.85 -5.84 18.54
CA GLN A 242 -10.22 -5.37 18.74
C GLN A 242 -11.23 -6.22 17.97
N GLU A 243 -10.98 -6.50 16.69
CA GLU A 243 -11.83 -7.35 15.86
C GLU A 243 -11.95 -8.77 16.46
N ARG A 244 -10.83 -9.30 16.99
CA ARG A 244 -10.86 -10.61 17.67
C ARG A 244 -11.71 -10.58 18.93
N ARG A 245 -11.59 -9.53 19.76
CA ARG A 245 -12.42 -9.38 20.98
C ARG A 245 -13.91 -9.26 20.63
N GLU A 246 -14.24 -8.45 19.62
CA GLU A 246 -15.63 -8.30 19.16
C GLU A 246 -16.19 -9.61 18.59
N ALA A 247 -15.39 -10.38 17.84
CA ALA A 247 -15.77 -11.69 17.33
C ALA A 247 -15.99 -12.71 18.47
N GLU A 248 -15.12 -12.71 19.49
CA GLU A 248 -15.27 -13.57 20.68
C GLU A 248 -16.55 -13.22 21.47
N GLU A 249 -16.84 -11.94 21.65
CA GLU A 249 -18.07 -11.50 22.34
C GLU A 249 -19.32 -11.87 21.55
N ARG A 250 -19.29 -11.70 20.22
CA ARG A 250 -20.40 -12.10 19.35
C ARG A 250 -20.63 -13.61 19.45
N ALA A 251 -19.58 -14.41 19.35
CA ALA A 251 -19.68 -15.86 19.47
C ALA A 251 -20.24 -16.30 20.85
N LYS A 252 -19.85 -15.62 21.94
CA LYS A 252 -20.40 -15.89 23.29
C LYS A 252 -21.89 -15.55 23.35
N ARG A 253 -22.33 -14.40 22.81
CA ARG A 253 -23.75 -14.03 22.77
C ARG A 253 -24.58 -15.02 21.94
N GLU A 254 -24.08 -15.41 20.78
CA GLU A 254 -24.73 -16.40 19.93
C GLU A 254 -24.83 -17.78 20.63
N ALA A 255 -23.79 -18.18 21.34
CA ALA A 255 -23.81 -19.44 22.14
C ALA A 255 -24.77 -19.36 23.32
N GLU A 256 -24.85 -18.22 24.03
CA GLU A 256 -25.81 -18.01 25.12
C GLU A 256 -27.26 -18.00 24.60
N GLU A 257 -27.51 -17.33 23.46
CA GLU A 257 -28.83 -17.35 22.84
C GLU A 257 -29.25 -18.74 22.35
N ALA A 258 -28.32 -19.47 21.74
CA ALA A 258 -28.56 -20.84 21.32
C ALA A 258 -28.86 -21.76 22.52
N ALA A 259 -28.08 -21.64 23.61
CA ALA A 259 -28.31 -22.41 24.84
C ALA A 259 -29.67 -22.05 25.50
N ALA A 260 -30.03 -20.75 25.48
CA ALA A 260 -31.33 -20.30 25.99
C ALA A 260 -32.50 -20.81 25.13
N GLN A 261 -32.34 -20.88 23.81
CA GLN A 261 -33.35 -21.45 22.91
C GLN A 261 -33.48 -22.96 23.13
N GLU A 262 -32.37 -23.69 23.27
CA GLU A 262 -32.38 -25.12 23.55
C GLU A 262 -33.04 -25.43 24.91
N ALA A 263 -32.74 -24.64 25.94
CA ALA A 263 -33.39 -24.76 27.25
C ALA A 263 -34.92 -24.56 27.18
N ARG A 264 -35.36 -23.55 26.44
CA ARG A 264 -36.80 -23.30 26.21
C ARG A 264 -37.48 -24.41 25.42
N GLN A 265 -36.81 -24.99 24.44
CA GLN A 265 -37.31 -26.16 23.71
C GLN A 265 -37.45 -27.37 24.61
N ARG A 266 -36.43 -27.65 25.43
CA ARG A 266 -36.49 -28.78 26.40
C ARG A 266 -37.65 -28.62 27.41
N GLU A 267 -37.85 -27.42 27.96
CA GLU A 267 -39.01 -27.12 28.83
C GLU A 267 -40.35 -27.30 28.11
N ALA A 268 -40.44 -26.85 26.84
CA ALA A 268 -41.64 -27.01 26.04
C ALA A 268 -41.97 -28.50 25.77
N ASP A 269 -40.93 -29.28 25.41
CA ASP A 269 -41.04 -30.72 25.18
C ASP A 269 -41.39 -31.47 26.45
N GLU A 270 -40.86 -31.11 27.61
CA GLU A 270 -41.19 -31.69 28.90
C GLU A 270 -42.65 -31.41 29.32
N LYS A 271 -43.11 -30.17 29.12
CA LYS A 271 -44.50 -29.79 29.34
C LYS A 271 -45.45 -30.52 28.38
N ALA A 272 -45.07 -30.69 27.12
CA ALA A 272 -45.87 -31.44 26.15
C ALA A 272 -45.96 -32.94 26.52
N ARG A 273 -44.89 -33.56 26.98
CA ARG A 273 -44.86 -34.93 27.46
C ARG A 273 -45.71 -35.11 28.71
N ALA A 274 -45.63 -34.14 29.66
CA ALA A 274 -46.44 -34.20 30.88
C ALA A 274 -47.92 -34.04 30.57
N GLN A 275 -48.31 -33.19 29.61
CA GLN A 275 -49.67 -33.04 29.15
C GLN A 275 -50.20 -34.30 28.43
N ALA A 276 -49.37 -34.90 27.57
CA ALA A 276 -49.75 -36.18 26.91
C ALA A 276 -49.94 -37.32 27.92
N GLN A 277 -49.08 -37.44 28.93
CA GLN A 277 -49.29 -38.44 29.98
C GLN A 277 -50.51 -38.20 30.85
N ALA A 278 -50.84 -36.92 31.10
CA ALA A 278 -52.06 -36.55 31.84
C ALA A 278 -53.33 -36.87 31.04
N LEU A 279 -53.31 -36.68 29.73
CA LEU A 279 -54.42 -37.03 28.80
C LEU A 279 -54.60 -38.58 28.74
N GLU A 280 -53.49 -39.35 28.58
CA GLU A 280 -53.57 -40.81 28.61
C GLU A 280 -54.11 -41.35 29.94
N GLN A 281 -53.75 -40.73 31.08
CA GLN A 281 -54.32 -41.10 32.38
C GLN A 281 -55.80 -40.76 32.54
N GLN A 282 -56.23 -39.65 31.93
CA GLN A 282 -57.70 -39.31 31.88
C GLN A 282 -58.47 -40.27 31.00
N GLU A 283 -57.96 -40.61 29.81
CA GLU A 283 -58.64 -41.62 28.94
C GLU A 283 -58.65 -42.99 29.57
N GLN A 284 -57.64 -43.41 30.33
CA GLN A 284 -57.68 -44.68 31.09
C GLN A 284 -58.64 -44.64 32.27
N GLN A 285 -58.90 -43.49 32.90
CA GLN A 285 -59.89 -43.30 33.93
C GLN A 285 -61.30 -43.24 33.38
N GLU A 286 -61.58 -42.72 32.24
CA GLU A 286 -62.85 -42.69 31.56
C GLU A 286 -63.20 -44.08 30.98
N ALA A 287 -62.23 -44.85 30.52
CA ALA A 287 -62.42 -46.22 30.07
C ALA A 287 -62.74 -47.24 31.21
N ALA A 288 -62.46 -46.85 32.46
CA ALA A 288 -62.69 -47.66 33.64
C ALA A 288 -64.04 -47.37 34.38
N ALA A 289 -64.87 -46.45 33.86
CA ALA A 289 -66.19 -46.18 34.44
C ALA A 289 -67.30 -47.20 33.92
N PRO A 290 -68.08 -47.86 34.77
CA PRO A 290 -69.03 -48.88 34.33
C PRO A 290 -70.23 -48.26 33.60
N GLU A 291 -70.61 -48.89 32.49
CA GLU A 291 -71.86 -48.63 31.73
C GLU A 291 -73.11 -48.67 32.59
N GLY A 292 -73.87 -47.62 32.55
CA GLY A 292 -75.16 -47.60 33.21
C GLY A 292 -76.14 -46.61 32.63
N SER A 293 -77.03 -47.13 31.77
CA SER A 293 -78.38 -46.67 31.51
C SER A 293 -78.71 -45.54 30.56
N GLN A 294 -79.05 -45.94 29.37
CA GLN A 294 -80.33 -45.68 28.58
C GLN A 294 -80.96 -44.26 28.51
N VAL A 295 -81.21 -43.88 27.35
CA VAL A 295 -82.45 -43.75 26.50
C VAL A 295 -82.71 -42.29 25.95
N ALA A 296 -82.89 -42.30 24.64
CA ALA A 296 -83.79 -41.53 23.78
C ALA A 296 -83.55 -40.05 23.42
N GLY A 297 -83.51 -39.88 22.17
CA GLY A 297 -84.31 -38.87 21.52
C GLY A 297 -83.67 -37.90 20.54
N SER A 298 -83.87 -38.24 19.27
CA SER A 298 -84.20 -37.40 18.13
C SER A 298 -83.26 -36.34 17.53
N GLN A 299 -83.05 -36.61 16.27
CA GLN A 299 -83.12 -35.69 15.10
C GLN A 299 -82.08 -34.56 14.99
N GLY A 300 -81.18 -34.67 14.08
CA GLY A 300 -81.27 -34.02 12.76
C GLY A 300 -80.59 -32.68 12.68
N ALA A 301 -79.41 -32.64 12.10
CA ALA A 301 -79.08 -31.60 11.10
C ALA A 301 -77.61 -31.84 10.61
N GLU A 302 -77.46 -32.12 9.35
CA GLU A 302 -76.22 -32.07 8.61
C GLU A 302 -75.64 -30.65 8.60
N PRO A 303 -74.32 -30.45 8.67
CA PRO A 303 -73.74 -29.21 8.25
C PRO A 303 -73.08 -29.36 6.87
N THR A 304 -73.47 -28.51 5.96
CA THR A 304 -72.88 -28.18 4.67
C THR A 304 -71.43 -27.71 4.76
N PRO A 305 -70.57 -27.97 3.75
CA PRO A 305 -69.18 -27.54 3.73
C PRO A 305 -69.05 -26.07 3.36
N PRO A 306 -68.01 -25.34 3.85
CA PRO A 306 -67.76 -23.98 3.49
C PRO A 306 -67.06 -23.81 2.13
N THR A 307 -67.54 -22.82 1.40
CA THR A 307 -67.23 -22.35 0.09
C THR A 307 -65.75 -21.84 -0.02
N GLN A 308 -65.13 -22.19 -1.15
CA GLN A 308 -63.86 -21.73 -1.61
C GLN A 308 -63.86 -20.23 -1.98
N GLU A 309 -63.53 -19.33 -1.10
CA GLU A 309 -63.38 -17.92 -1.45
C GLU A 309 -62.36 -17.13 -0.59
N GLN A 310 -61.49 -17.78 0.18
CA GLN A 310 -60.49 -17.08 0.99
C GLN A 310 -59.02 -17.42 0.71
N THR A 311 -58.69 -18.05 -0.40
CA THR A 311 -57.33 -18.45 -0.74
C THR A 311 -56.67 -17.58 -1.84
N GLN A 312 -57.33 -16.50 -2.30
CA GLN A 312 -56.80 -15.64 -3.39
C GLN A 312 -56.35 -14.23 -2.97
N GLN A 313 -56.31 -13.92 -1.68
CA GLN A 313 -55.83 -12.58 -1.23
C GLN A 313 -54.46 -12.56 -0.55
N GLN A 314 -53.72 -13.69 -0.46
CA GLN A 314 -52.40 -13.70 0.10
C GLN A 314 -51.23 -13.86 -0.92
N GLU A 315 -51.54 -14.10 -2.21
CA GLU A 315 -50.48 -14.19 -3.24
C GLU A 315 -50.14 -12.88 -3.97
N ASN A 316 -50.92 -11.80 -3.79
CA ASN A 316 -50.70 -10.52 -4.48
C ASN A 316 -49.93 -9.45 -3.67
N ALA A 317 -49.42 -9.78 -2.49
CA ALA A 317 -48.60 -8.89 -1.67
C ALA A 317 -47.08 -9.14 -1.74
N ALA A 318 -46.65 -10.20 -2.44
CA ALA A 318 -45.22 -10.57 -2.52
C ALA A 318 -44.50 -10.11 -3.81
N GLU A 319 -45.19 -9.53 -4.80
CA GLU A 319 -44.58 -9.13 -6.09
C GLU A 319 -44.35 -7.62 -6.31
N GLN A 320 -44.55 -6.77 -5.32
CA GLN A 320 -44.31 -5.31 -5.49
C GLN A 320 -43.25 -4.72 -4.57
N GLY A 321 -42.20 -5.48 -4.22
CA GLY A 321 -41.10 -5.03 -3.35
C GLY A 321 -39.69 -5.11 -3.94
N VAL A 322 -39.54 -5.18 -5.28
CA VAL A 322 -38.21 -5.14 -5.92
C VAL A 322 -38.26 -4.21 -7.14
N SER A 323 -38.19 -2.90 -6.91
CA SER A 323 -37.61 -1.92 -7.84
C SER A 323 -37.68 -0.50 -7.25
N GLN A 324 -36.64 -0.10 -6.55
CA GLN A 324 -36.10 1.27 -6.57
C GLN A 324 -34.65 1.23 -6.07
#